data_f3be15d440f383fb228b92439593ddac
#
_entry.id   f3be15d440f383fb228b92439593ddac
#
_cell.length_a   1.000
_cell.length_b   1.000
_cell.length_c   1.000
_cell.angle_alpha   90.00
_cell.angle_beta   90.00
_cell.angle_gamma   90.00
#
_symmetry.space_group_name_H-M   'P 1'
#
loop_
_entity.id
_entity.type
_entity.pdbx_description
1 polymer ?
#
loop_
_entity_poly.entity_id
_entity_poly.type
_entity_poly.pdbx_seq_one_letter_code
_entity_poly.pdbx_strand_id
1 'polypeptide(L)'
;MNIAIVCYPTFGGSGVVATELGIALAKLNHQVHFITYKQPVRLDLLNQNIHFHEVTVPEYPLFHYQPYELALSSKLVDSVKKYDIDVLHVHYAIPHAYAGYMAKKMLEEEGIYIPMVTTLHGTDITLVGNHPFYKPAVTFSINNSDIVTSVSESLKEDTLRLFDIKKEIEVVPNFIDVSVVKNNFTDCQRGLMATEEERIITHISNFRPVKRIMDVLDIFNTIQKEIPSKLLMVGEGPERLEAEKKAKDLGIKNKVIFFGNSNEIDKILCFSDLFLLPSERESFGLAALEAMINRVPVISSNTGGIPEVNINGVSGFLSE
;
A
#
# COMPACT_ATOMS: atom_id res chain seq x y z
N MET A 1 17.38 -16.66 8.65
CA MET A 1 16.28 -16.40 9.59
C MET A 1 14.96 -16.82 8.96
N ASN A 2 14.03 -17.27 9.78
CA ASN A 2 12.65 -17.56 9.39
C ASN A 2 11.79 -16.38 9.82
N ILE A 3 11.23 -15.65 8.85
CA ILE A 3 10.53 -14.38 9.09
C ILE A 3 9.06 -14.55 8.76
N ALA A 4 8.16 -14.30 9.70
CA ALA A 4 6.73 -14.24 9.41
C ALA A 4 6.32 -12.82 9.03
N ILE A 5 5.70 -12.65 7.86
CA ILE A 5 5.11 -11.39 7.41
C ILE A 5 3.59 -11.49 7.47
N VAL A 6 2.97 -10.56 8.19
CA VAL A 6 1.51 -10.43 8.30
C VAL A 6 1.09 -9.12 7.63
N CYS A 7 0.23 -9.21 6.63
CA CYS A 7 -0.18 -8.04 5.85
C CYS A 7 -1.59 -8.22 5.26
N TYR A 8 -2.16 -7.14 4.75
CA TYR A 8 -3.33 -7.24 3.87
C TYR A 8 -2.91 -7.70 2.47
N PRO A 9 -3.53 -8.75 1.91
CA PRO A 9 -3.18 -9.29 0.58
C PRO A 9 -3.87 -8.50 -0.54
N THR A 10 -3.72 -7.17 -0.56
CA THR A 10 -4.46 -6.28 -1.46
C THR A 10 -3.53 -5.59 -2.48
N PHE A 11 -4.15 -5.08 -3.57
CA PHE A 11 -3.46 -4.21 -4.53
C PHE A 11 -3.08 -2.84 -3.96
N GLY A 12 -3.47 -2.52 -2.72
CA GLY A 12 -3.10 -1.27 -2.05
C GLY A 12 -1.62 -1.22 -1.70
N GLY A 13 -1.06 0.00 -1.57
CA GLY A 13 0.37 0.23 -1.36
C GLY A 13 1.00 -0.58 -0.23
N SER A 14 0.32 -0.72 0.91
CA SER A 14 0.83 -1.51 2.05
C SER A 14 0.98 -3.00 1.76
N GLY A 15 0.03 -3.60 1.03
CA GLY A 15 0.11 -5.02 0.63
C GLY A 15 1.24 -5.25 -0.36
N VAL A 16 1.41 -4.35 -1.32
CA VAL A 16 2.52 -4.38 -2.29
C VAL A 16 3.87 -4.24 -1.56
N VAL A 17 4.01 -3.24 -0.68
CA VAL A 17 5.25 -3.03 0.09
C VAL A 17 5.63 -4.24 0.93
N ALA A 18 4.67 -4.83 1.65
CA ALA A 18 4.91 -6.03 2.45
C ALA A 18 5.37 -7.21 1.59
N THR A 19 4.76 -7.37 0.40
CA THR A 19 5.13 -8.43 -0.54
C THR A 19 6.52 -8.22 -1.11
N GLU A 20 6.84 -7.01 -1.58
CA GLU A 20 8.16 -6.67 -2.12
C GLU A 20 9.26 -6.78 -1.06
N LEU A 21 8.98 -6.39 0.19
CA LEU A 21 9.90 -6.60 1.31
C LEU A 21 10.19 -8.09 1.51
N GLY A 22 9.16 -8.92 1.54
CA GLY A 22 9.34 -10.37 1.69
C GLY A 22 10.13 -10.99 0.53
N ILE A 23 9.89 -10.54 -0.70
CA ILE A 23 10.67 -10.98 -1.87
C ILE A 23 12.14 -10.55 -1.73
N ALA A 24 12.39 -9.32 -1.30
CA ALA A 24 13.76 -8.82 -1.08
C ALA A 24 14.49 -9.60 0.01
N LEU A 25 13.81 -9.91 1.12
CA LEU A 25 14.37 -10.74 2.20
C LEU A 25 14.64 -12.18 1.73
N ALA A 26 13.76 -12.77 0.91
CA ALA A 26 13.97 -14.09 0.33
C ALA A 26 15.20 -14.14 -0.63
N LYS A 27 15.46 -13.05 -1.39
CA LYS A 27 16.67 -12.89 -2.19
C LYS A 27 17.94 -12.85 -1.34
N LEU A 28 17.84 -12.42 -0.08
CA LEU A 28 18.93 -12.46 0.91
C LEU A 28 19.02 -13.81 1.66
N ASN A 29 18.38 -14.86 1.15
CA ASN A 29 18.35 -16.21 1.71
C ASN A 29 17.68 -16.33 3.09
N HIS A 30 16.72 -15.47 3.41
CA HIS A 30 15.81 -15.67 4.54
C HIS A 30 14.63 -16.54 4.09
N GLN A 31 14.11 -17.38 5.00
CA GLN A 31 12.83 -18.07 4.80
C GLN A 31 11.71 -17.11 5.18
N VAL A 32 10.83 -16.78 4.26
CA VAL A 32 9.78 -15.81 4.45
C VAL A 32 8.41 -16.47 4.40
N HIS A 33 7.67 -16.36 5.47
CA HIS A 33 6.37 -16.97 5.68
C HIS A 33 5.27 -15.90 5.70
N PHE A 34 4.51 -15.77 4.62
CA PHE A 34 3.35 -14.89 4.58
C PHE A 34 2.16 -15.54 5.26
N ILE A 35 1.62 -14.89 6.29
CA ILE A 35 0.49 -15.39 7.08
C ILE A 35 -0.66 -14.40 6.96
N THR A 36 -1.66 -14.72 6.15
CA THR A 36 -2.79 -13.84 5.85
C THR A 36 -3.96 -14.65 5.24
N TYR A 37 -5.15 -14.04 5.08
CA TYR A 37 -6.37 -14.73 4.66
C TYR A 37 -6.46 -15.04 3.16
N LYS A 38 -5.54 -14.56 2.33
CA LYS A 38 -5.45 -14.82 0.90
C LYS A 38 -4.02 -14.60 0.44
N GLN A 39 -3.61 -15.28 -0.63
CA GLN A 39 -2.29 -15.05 -1.21
C GLN A 39 -2.09 -13.57 -1.57
N PRO A 40 -1.01 -12.93 -1.09
CA PRO A 40 -0.67 -11.56 -1.44
C PRO A 40 -0.48 -11.36 -2.94
N VAL A 41 -0.85 -10.17 -3.39
CA VAL A 41 -0.65 -9.77 -4.79
C VAL A 41 0.85 -9.74 -5.09
N ARG A 42 1.25 -10.14 -6.29
CA ARG A 42 2.65 -10.23 -6.76
C ARG A 42 3.49 -11.32 -6.07
N LEU A 43 2.93 -12.11 -5.15
CA LEU A 43 3.71 -13.16 -4.48
C LEU A 43 4.00 -14.31 -5.43
N ASP A 44 5.30 -14.58 -5.65
CA ASP A 44 5.79 -15.73 -6.43
C ASP A 44 6.08 -16.92 -5.52
N LEU A 45 5.20 -17.92 -5.54
CA LEU A 45 5.34 -19.15 -4.77
C LEU A 45 6.32 -20.15 -5.41
N LEU A 46 6.89 -19.87 -6.57
CA LEU A 46 7.94 -20.70 -7.16
C LEU A 46 9.31 -20.44 -6.51
N ASN A 47 9.44 -19.35 -5.75
CA ASN A 47 10.63 -19.09 -4.95
C ASN A 47 10.66 -20.01 -3.73
N GLN A 48 11.70 -20.84 -3.61
CA GLN A 48 11.86 -21.83 -2.53
C GLN A 48 11.97 -21.24 -1.13
N ASN A 49 12.29 -19.95 -1.02
CA ASN A 49 12.41 -19.22 0.23
C ASN A 49 11.11 -18.51 0.63
N ILE A 50 10.04 -18.65 -0.15
CA ILE A 50 8.75 -17.98 0.10
C ILE A 50 7.67 -19.03 0.37
N HIS A 51 6.96 -18.85 1.49
CA HIS A 51 5.89 -19.74 1.93
C HIS A 51 4.62 -18.93 2.20
N PHE A 52 3.47 -19.47 1.85
CA PHE A 52 2.18 -18.87 2.13
C PHE A 52 1.35 -19.77 3.05
N HIS A 53 0.80 -19.18 4.09
CA HIS A 53 -0.04 -19.85 5.07
C HIS A 53 -1.36 -19.10 5.20
N GLU A 54 -2.42 -19.72 4.73
CA GLU A 54 -3.75 -19.12 4.80
C GLU A 54 -4.30 -19.11 6.24
N VAL A 55 -4.86 -17.97 6.61
CA VAL A 55 -5.64 -17.78 7.84
C VAL A 55 -7.10 -17.98 7.50
N THR A 56 -7.63 -19.13 7.86
CA THR A 56 -9.05 -19.46 7.68
C THR A 56 -9.79 -19.14 8.97
N VAL A 57 -10.89 -18.38 8.87
CA VAL A 57 -11.79 -18.13 9.99
C VAL A 57 -12.93 -19.13 9.92
N PRO A 58 -13.07 -20.04 10.91
CA PRO A 58 -14.18 -20.98 10.94
C PRO A 58 -15.53 -20.26 11.03
N GLU A 59 -16.49 -20.66 10.22
CA GLU A 59 -17.86 -20.18 10.33
C GLU A 59 -18.53 -20.78 11.55
N TYR A 60 -19.13 -19.94 12.39
CA TYR A 60 -19.92 -20.36 13.53
C TYR A 60 -21.19 -19.50 13.64
N PRO A 61 -22.38 -20.11 13.75
CA PRO A 61 -23.66 -19.40 13.64
C PRO A 61 -23.86 -18.26 14.65
N LEU A 62 -23.20 -18.29 15.80
CA LEU A 62 -23.29 -17.24 16.80
C LEU A 62 -22.32 -16.05 16.54
N PHE A 63 -21.39 -16.17 15.60
CA PHE A 63 -20.51 -15.08 15.25
C PHE A 63 -21.18 -14.18 14.21
N HIS A 64 -21.77 -13.09 14.67
CA HIS A 64 -22.29 -12.06 13.78
C HIS A 64 -21.19 -11.42 12.92
N TYR A 65 -20.01 -11.24 13.52
CA TYR A 65 -18.78 -10.85 12.83
C TYR A 65 -17.73 -11.94 12.98
N GLN A 66 -17.06 -12.26 11.89
CA GLN A 66 -15.99 -13.27 11.90
C GLN A 66 -14.79 -12.76 12.71
N PRO A 67 -14.33 -13.49 13.76
CA PRO A 67 -13.23 -13.07 14.63
C PRO A 67 -11.87 -13.34 13.98
N TYR A 68 -11.52 -12.54 12.98
CA TYR A 68 -10.28 -12.69 12.21
C TYR A 68 -9.03 -12.61 13.13
N GLU A 69 -9.03 -11.70 14.08
CA GLU A 69 -7.90 -11.48 15.00
C GLU A 69 -7.61 -12.73 15.85
N LEU A 70 -8.64 -13.45 16.28
CA LEU A 70 -8.49 -14.71 17.01
C LEU A 70 -7.91 -15.81 16.12
N ALA A 71 -8.40 -15.94 14.90
CA ALA A 71 -7.90 -16.92 13.94
C ALA A 71 -6.45 -16.61 13.56
N LEU A 72 -6.13 -15.33 13.34
CA LEU A 72 -4.77 -14.90 13.02
C LEU A 72 -3.81 -15.15 14.17
N SER A 73 -4.15 -14.78 15.41
CA SER A 73 -3.27 -15.01 16.57
C SER A 73 -3.01 -16.49 16.80
N SER A 74 -4.03 -17.36 16.69
CA SER A 74 -3.86 -18.80 16.77
C SER A 74 -2.98 -19.35 15.65
N LYS A 75 -3.20 -18.89 14.41
CA LYS A 75 -2.37 -19.30 13.27
C LYS A 75 -0.91 -18.87 13.43
N LEU A 76 -0.66 -17.71 14.00
CA LEU A 76 0.69 -17.23 14.31
C LEU A 76 1.39 -18.14 15.33
N VAL A 77 0.70 -18.53 16.41
CA VAL A 77 1.23 -19.49 17.40
C VAL A 77 1.63 -20.80 16.74
N ASP A 78 0.73 -21.40 15.96
CA ASP A 78 1.01 -22.64 15.23
C ASP A 78 2.19 -22.49 14.27
N SER A 79 2.25 -21.36 13.54
CA SER A 79 3.30 -21.13 12.55
C SER A 79 4.65 -20.93 13.20
N VAL A 80 4.73 -20.19 14.32
CA VAL A 80 5.98 -20.00 15.08
C VAL A 80 6.56 -21.34 15.50
N LYS A 81 5.73 -22.20 16.07
CA LYS A 81 6.16 -23.53 16.55
C LYS A 81 6.54 -24.47 15.42
N LYS A 82 5.77 -24.45 14.32
CA LYS A 82 5.92 -25.42 13.22
C LYS A 82 7.09 -25.10 12.30
N TYR A 83 7.38 -23.83 12.12
CA TYR A 83 8.36 -23.36 11.14
C TYR A 83 9.55 -22.65 11.78
N ASP A 84 9.70 -22.74 13.10
CA ASP A 84 10.79 -22.12 13.87
C ASP A 84 10.98 -20.63 13.49
N ILE A 85 9.88 -19.87 13.52
CA ILE A 85 9.89 -18.44 13.16
C ILE A 85 10.74 -17.65 14.17
N ASP A 86 11.68 -16.86 13.67
CA ASP A 86 12.59 -16.04 14.49
C ASP A 86 12.02 -14.65 14.81
N VAL A 87 11.16 -14.09 13.93
CA VAL A 87 10.59 -12.75 14.08
C VAL A 87 9.22 -12.64 13.42
N LEU A 88 8.30 -11.94 14.07
CA LEU A 88 7.04 -11.50 13.49
C LEU A 88 7.20 -10.09 12.92
N HIS A 89 7.02 -9.91 11.62
CA HIS A 89 6.93 -8.60 10.99
C HIS A 89 5.49 -8.35 10.57
N VAL A 90 4.79 -7.52 11.31
CA VAL A 90 3.37 -7.22 11.09
C VAL A 90 3.20 -5.83 10.49
N HIS A 91 2.40 -5.75 9.44
CA HIS A 91 2.04 -4.50 8.79
C HIS A 91 0.67 -4.06 9.29
N TYR A 92 0.55 -2.86 9.81
CA TYR A 92 -0.57 -2.23 10.52
C TYR A 92 -0.63 -2.48 12.04
N ALA A 93 -0.88 -1.43 12.79
CA ALA A 93 -1.11 -1.50 14.22
C ALA A 93 -2.36 -2.34 14.56
N ILE A 94 -3.42 -2.22 13.77
CA ILE A 94 -4.63 -3.03 13.86
C ILE A 94 -5.05 -3.54 12.46
N PRO A 95 -5.55 -4.77 12.35
CA PRO A 95 -5.68 -5.78 13.39
C PRO A 95 -4.38 -6.57 13.64
N HIS A 96 -3.35 -6.40 12.80
CA HIS A 96 -2.24 -7.33 12.72
C HIS A 96 -1.31 -7.28 13.93
N ALA A 97 -0.85 -6.10 14.38
CA ALA A 97 0.00 -6.03 15.58
C ALA A 97 -0.78 -6.42 16.85
N TYR A 98 -2.09 -6.12 16.93
CA TYR A 98 -2.92 -6.60 18.01
C TYR A 98 -2.95 -8.14 18.07
N ALA A 99 -3.21 -8.81 16.95
CA ALA A 99 -3.21 -10.27 16.86
C ALA A 99 -1.81 -10.85 17.11
N GLY A 100 -0.76 -10.20 16.62
CA GLY A 100 0.64 -10.57 16.87
C GLY A 100 1.01 -10.51 18.34
N TYR A 101 0.58 -9.46 19.04
CA TYR A 101 0.77 -9.36 20.50
C TYR A 101 0.06 -10.49 21.26
N MET A 102 -1.18 -10.82 20.87
CA MET A 102 -1.91 -11.94 21.49
C MET A 102 -1.20 -13.28 21.23
N ALA A 103 -0.66 -13.48 20.03
CA ALA A 103 0.14 -14.67 19.73
C ALA A 103 1.42 -14.72 20.60
N LYS A 104 2.12 -13.60 20.78
CA LYS A 104 3.28 -13.50 21.68
C LYS A 104 2.90 -13.92 23.11
N LYS A 105 1.77 -13.45 23.64
CA LYS A 105 1.33 -13.80 25.00
C LYS A 105 1.01 -15.28 25.15
N MET A 106 0.36 -15.90 24.17
CA MET A 106 0.11 -17.36 24.19
C MET A 106 1.42 -18.16 24.13
N LEU A 107 2.40 -17.71 23.35
CA LEU A 107 3.72 -18.36 23.25
C LEU A 107 4.54 -18.19 24.54
N GLU A 108 4.50 -17.01 25.16
CA GLU A 108 5.18 -16.73 26.44
C GLU A 108 4.74 -17.68 27.56
N GLU A 109 3.47 -18.09 27.61
CA GLU A 109 2.96 -19.09 28.57
C GLU A 109 3.59 -20.48 28.36
N GLU A 110 4.05 -20.76 27.15
CA GLU A 110 4.78 -21.98 26.80
C GLU A 110 6.31 -21.81 26.87
N GLY A 111 6.80 -20.65 27.32
CA GLY A 111 8.23 -20.32 27.41
C GLY A 111 8.89 -19.94 26.10
N ILE A 112 8.11 -19.64 25.05
CA ILE A 112 8.61 -19.23 23.73
C ILE A 112 8.52 -17.70 23.62
N TYR A 113 9.66 -17.06 23.38
CA TYR A 113 9.77 -15.61 23.24
C TYR A 113 10.11 -15.24 21.79
N ILE A 114 9.27 -14.44 21.15
CA ILE A 114 9.45 -14.00 19.77
C ILE A 114 9.38 -12.48 19.66
N PRO A 115 10.35 -11.80 19.00
CA PRO A 115 10.28 -10.37 18.75
C PRO A 115 9.25 -10.06 17.66
N MET A 116 8.64 -8.85 17.76
CA MET A 116 7.66 -8.34 16.82
C MET A 116 8.03 -6.94 16.33
N VAL A 117 8.18 -6.81 15.01
CA VAL A 117 8.30 -5.53 14.30
C VAL A 117 6.93 -5.12 13.78
N THR A 118 6.51 -3.89 14.01
CA THR A 118 5.27 -3.32 13.48
C THR A 118 5.56 -2.17 12.54
N THR A 119 5.14 -2.28 11.27
CA THR A 119 5.23 -1.19 10.30
C THR A 119 3.88 -0.50 10.14
N LEU A 120 3.86 0.82 10.37
CA LEU A 120 2.70 1.69 10.22
C LEU A 120 2.57 2.17 8.77
N HIS A 121 1.33 2.19 8.23
CA HIS A 121 1.08 2.51 6.82
C HIS A 121 0.16 3.71 6.58
N GLY A 122 -0.47 4.26 7.63
CA GLY A 122 -1.28 5.46 7.56
C GLY A 122 -2.78 5.22 7.73
N THR A 123 -3.40 4.28 7.03
CA THR A 123 -4.83 3.96 7.25
C THR A 123 -5.11 3.56 8.70
N ASP A 124 -4.21 2.81 9.30
CA ASP A 124 -4.22 2.39 10.70
C ASP A 124 -3.96 3.53 11.70
N ILE A 125 -3.53 4.68 11.23
CA ILE A 125 -3.18 5.84 12.05
C ILE A 125 -4.18 6.98 11.81
N THR A 126 -4.20 7.54 10.61
CA THR A 126 -4.91 8.79 10.32
C THR A 126 -6.38 8.60 9.94
N LEU A 127 -6.77 7.39 9.53
CA LEU A 127 -8.14 7.07 9.12
C LEU A 127 -8.83 6.17 10.17
N VAL A 128 -8.75 4.86 9.99
CA VAL A 128 -9.47 3.90 10.83
C VAL A 128 -8.96 3.96 12.28
N GLY A 129 -7.64 4.02 12.48
CA GLY A 129 -7.04 3.99 13.80
C GLY A 129 -7.38 5.20 14.67
N ASN A 130 -7.64 6.35 14.06
CA ASN A 130 -8.03 7.56 14.80
C ASN A 130 -9.50 7.56 15.24
N HIS A 131 -10.30 6.57 14.83
CA HIS A 131 -11.67 6.44 15.31
C HIS A 131 -11.67 6.14 16.82
N PRO A 132 -12.52 6.79 17.64
CA PRO A 132 -12.49 6.66 19.11
C PRO A 132 -12.53 5.21 19.62
N PHE A 133 -13.28 4.32 18.94
CA PHE A 133 -13.38 2.91 19.34
C PHE A 133 -12.10 2.11 19.04
N TYR A 134 -11.29 2.50 18.06
CA TYR A 134 -10.06 1.79 17.71
C TYR A 134 -8.80 2.41 18.31
N LYS A 135 -8.86 3.69 18.68
CA LYS A 135 -7.71 4.42 19.24
C LYS A 135 -7.03 3.74 20.42
N PRO A 136 -7.75 3.18 21.43
CA PRO A 136 -7.13 2.43 22.52
C PRO A 136 -6.37 1.19 22.01
N ALA A 137 -6.92 0.44 21.05
CA ALA A 137 -6.29 -0.76 20.51
C ALA A 137 -5.03 -0.41 19.69
N VAL A 138 -5.07 0.67 18.92
CA VAL A 138 -3.90 1.17 18.16
C VAL A 138 -2.78 1.58 19.10
N THR A 139 -3.09 2.42 20.12
CA THR A 139 -2.11 2.86 21.12
C THR A 139 -1.49 1.67 21.83
N PHE A 140 -2.32 0.70 22.23
CA PHE A 140 -1.88 -0.53 22.90
C PHE A 140 -0.94 -1.34 21.99
N SER A 141 -1.34 -1.58 20.74
CA SER A 141 -0.57 -2.41 19.80
C SER A 141 0.81 -1.80 19.51
N ILE A 142 0.88 -0.50 19.26
CA ILE A 142 2.14 0.19 19.02
C ILE A 142 3.05 0.11 20.25
N ASN A 143 2.54 0.42 21.44
CA ASN A 143 3.33 0.43 22.67
C ASN A 143 3.81 -0.97 23.12
N ASN A 144 3.19 -2.04 22.61
CA ASN A 144 3.58 -3.42 22.92
C ASN A 144 4.33 -4.13 21.80
N SER A 145 4.68 -3.43 20.72
CA SER A 145 5.62 -3.90 19.70
C SER A 145 7.07 -3.77 20.23
N ASP A 146 7.97 -4.66 19.80
CA ASP A 146 9.39 -4.53 20.18
C ASP A 146 10.07 -3.43 19.38
N ILE A 147 9.81 -3.37 18.08
CA ILE A 147 10.25 -2.30 17.17
C ILE A 147 9.03 -1.77 16.42
N VAL A 148 8.98 -0.45 16.24
CA VAL A 148 7.93 0.22 15.46
C VAL A 148 8.58 1.00 14.33
N THR A 149 8.11 0.81 13.10
CA THR A 149 8.56 1.57 11.94
C THR A 149 7.42 2.35 11.30
N SER A 150 7.76 3.47 10.70
CA SER A 150 6.85 4.30 9.89
C SER A 150 7.39 4.44 8.48
N VAL A 151 6.51 4.56 7.49
CA VAL A 151 6.89 4.69 6.08
C VAL A 151 7.33 6.11 5.68
N SER A 152 7.19 7.09 6.57
CA SER A 152 7.60 8.49 6.36
C SER A 152 7.75 9.23 7.70
N GLU A 153 8.48 10.33 7.72
CA GLU A 153 8.55 11.23 8.88
C GLU A 153 7.17 11.85 9.17
N SER A 154 6.45 12.26 8.14
CA SER A 154 5.09 12.78 8.27
C SER A 154 4.15 11.80 8.99
N LEU A 155 4.18 10.52 8.65
CA LEU A 155 3.35 9.52 9.33
C LEU A 155 3.79 9.29 10.78
N LYS A 156 5.09 9.31 11.06
CA LYS A 156 5.63 9.25 12.43
C LYS A 156 5.12 10.42 13.25
N GLU A 157 5.21 11.66 12.74
CA GLU A 157 4.71 12.85 13.42
C GLU A 157 3.20 12.78 13.69
N ASP A 158 2.42 12.36 12.69
CA ASP A 158 0.98 12.12 12.86
C ASP A 158 0.69 11.09 13.94
N THR A 159 1.47 10.00 13.99
CA THR A 159 1.31 8.95 15.01
C THR A 159 1.56 9.49 16.40
N LEU A 160 2.66 10.21 16.62
CA LEU A 160 3.01 10.80 17.91
C LEU A 160 2.01 11.89 18.33
N ARG A 161 1.45 12.63 17.39
CA ARG A 161 0.43 13.65 17.65
C ARG A 161 -0.93 13.09 18.01
N LEU A 162 -1.33 11.97 17.39
CA LEU A 162 -2.67 11.40 17.52
C LEU A 162 -2.80 10.42 18.69
N PHE A 163 -1.70 9.77 19.10
CA PHE A 163 -1.70 8.68 20.08
C PHE A 163 -0.65 8.92 21.19
N ASP A 164 -0.90 8.40 22.39
CA ASP A 164 0.07 8.38 23.49
C ASP A 164 1.07 7.24 23.28
N ILE A 165 2.08 7.49 22.45
CA ILE A 165 3.11 6.52 22.09
C ILE A 165 4.33 6.69 22.99
N LYS A 166 4.77 5.57 23.57
CA LYS A 166 5.95 5.49 24.47
C LYS A 166 7.16 4.83 23.80
N LYS A 167 6.96 4.29 22.61
CA LYS A 167 8.00 3.65 21.81
C LYS A 167 8.62 4.65 20.86
N GLU A 168 9.91 4.49 20.61
CA GLU A 168 10.55 5.13 19.47
C GLU A 168 9.99 4.57 18.17
N ILE A 169 9.77 5.44 17.20
CA ILE A 169 9.33 5.06 15.86
C ILE A 169 10.48 5.37 14.89
N GLU A 170 11.00 4.34 14.27
CA GLU A 170 12.01 4.46 13.23
C GLU A 170 11.37 4.73 11.88
N VAL A 171 11.93 5.63 11.09
CA VAL A 171 11.44 5.86 9.73
C VAL A 171 12.19 4.97 8.76
N VAL A 172 11.47 4.08 8.12
CA VAL A 172 11.95 3.20 7.06
C VAL A 172 11.07 3.45 5.82
N PRO A 173 11.51 4.30 4.89
CA PRO A 173 10.72 4.63 3.71
C PRO A 173 10.39 3.41 2.87
N ASN A 174 9.22 3.43 2.23
CA ASN A 174 8.88 2.43 1.22
C ASN A 174 9.88 2.49 0.07
N PHE A 175 10.06 1.38 -0.60
CA PHE A 175 11.03 1.25 -1.68
C PHE A 175 10.42 0.54 -2.90
N ILE A 176 11.11 0.67 -4.02
CA ILE A 176 10.87 -0.13 -5.24
C ILE A 176 12.18 -0.80 -5.61
N ASP A 177 12.15 -2.10 -5.88
CA ASP A 177 13.31 -2.82 -6.40
C ASP A 177 13.55 -2.43 -7.87
N VAL A 178 14.50 -1.54 -8.09
CA VAL A 178 14.85 -1.04 -9.44
C VAL A 178 15.33 -2.15 -10.39
N SER A 179 15.81 -3.28 -9.86
CA SER A 179 16.27 -4.40 -10.69
C SER A 179 15.10 -5.10 -11.40
N VAL A 180 13.89 -4.96 -10.88
CA VAL A 180 12.66 -5.54 -11.45
C VAL A 180 12.03 -4.61 -12.50
N VAL A 181 12.29 -3.30 -12.39
CA VAL A 181 11.84 -2.34 -13.40
C VAL A 181 12.62 -2.60 -14.70
N LYS A 182 12.06 -3.47 -15.51
CA LYS A 182 12.63 -3.76 -16.83
C LYS A 182 12.62 -2.47 -17.64
N ASN A 183 13.75 -2.08 -18.20
CA ASN A 183 13.87 -1.00 -19.19
C ASN A 183 13.13 -1.39 -20.50
N ASN A 184 11.85 -1.70 -20.39
CA ASN A 184 10.99 -2.09 -21.52
C ASN A 184 10.47 -0.87 -22.28
N PHE A 185 11.30 0.21 -22.40
CA PHE A 185 10.98 1.34 -23.27
C PHE A 185 10.92 0.96 -24.75
N THR A 186 11.49 -0.19 -25.12
CA THR A 186 11.45 -0.73 -26.50
C THR A 186 10.11 -1.37 -26.84
N ASP A 187 9.34 -1.87 -25.87
CA ASP A 187 8.06 -2.56 -26.07
C ASP A 187 6.85 -1.71 -25.66
N CYS A 188 7.06 -0.42 -25.49
CA CYS A 188 6.00 0.50 -25.08
C CYS A 188 5.01 0.72 -26.22
N GLN A 189 3.83 0.15 -26.14
CA GLN A 189 2.79 0.19 -27.18
C GLN A 189 1.92 1.46 -27.06
N ARG A 190 2.56 2.63 -26.94
CA ARG A 190 1.87 3.92 -26.81
C ARG A 190 0.83 4.14 -27.92
N GLY A 191 1.13 3.75 -29.16
CA GLY A 191 0.24 3.94 -30.31
C GLY A 191 -1.12 3.25 -30.21
N LEU A 192 -1.29 2.26 -29.29
CA LEU A 192 -2.59 1.67 -29.01
C LEU A 192 -3.48 2.56 -28.10
N MET A 193 -2.86 3.49 -27.37
CA MET A 193 -3.54 4.33 -26.38
C MET A 193 -3.81 5.73 -26.87
N ALA A 194 -2.86 6.33 -27.60
CA ALA A 194 -2.93 7.71 -28.04
C ALA A 194 -2.17 7.91 -29.37
N THR A 195 -2.52 8.96 -30.10
CA THR A 195 -1.74 9.42 -31.26
C THR A 195 -0.43 10.09 -30.81
N GLU A 196 0.47 10.37 -31.70
CA GLU A 196 1.74 11.07 -31.38
C GLU A 196 1.51 12.51 -30.86
N GLU A 197 0.42 13.13 -31.25
CA GLU A 197 0.06 14.50 -30.87
C GLU A 197 -0.64 14.55 -29.48
N GLU A 198 -1.21 13.44 -29.01
CA GLU A 198 -1.92 13.39 -27.75
C GLU A 198 -0.97 13.14 -26.58
N ARG A 199 -1.18 13.84 -25.47
CA ARG A 199 -0.50 13.57 -24.19
C ARG A 199 -1.29 12.59 -23.34
N ILE A 200 -0.59 11.72 -22.64
CA ILE A 200 -1.22 10.74 -21.74
C ILE A 200 -0.94 11.17 -20.30
N ILE A 201 -2.02 11.50 -19.60
CA ILE A 201 -2.01 11.78 -18.16
C ILE A 201 -2.48 10.53 -17.46
N THR A 202 -1.75 10.10 -16.43
CA THR A 202 -2.06 8.86 -15.69
C THR A 202 -2.31 9.16 -14.22
N HIS A 203 -3.32 8.51 -13.66
CA HIS A 203 -3.59 8.46 -12.23
C HIS A 203 -3.73 7.00 -11.78
N ILE A 204 -3.06 6.64 -10.69
CA ILE A 204 -3.10 5.28 -10.13
C ILE A 204 -3.49 5.36 -8.66
N SER A 205 -4.61 4.76 -8.28
CA SER A 205 -5.05 4.69 -6.88
C SER A 205 -6.17 3.67 -6.65
N ASN A 206 -6.58 3.50 -5.39
CA ASN A 206 -7.71 2.66 -4.99
C ASN A 206 -9.06 3.41 -4.95
N PHE A 207 -9.25 4.42 -5.75
CA PHE A 207 -10.47 5.23 -5.97
C PHE A 207 -11.32 5.47 -4.72
N ARG A 208 -10.65 5.91 -3.64
CA ARG A 208 -11.29 6.34 -2.39
C ARG A 208 -11.36 7.87 -2.32
N PRO A 209 -12.28 8.46 -1.53
CA PRO A 209 -12.43 9.91 -1.41
C PRO A 209 -11.12 10.66 -1.16
N VAL A 210 -10.25 10.14 -0.29
CA VAL A 210 -8.93 10.73 0.00
C VAL A 210 -8.00 10.85 -1.20
N LYS A 211 -8.30 10.14 -2.31
CA LYS A 211 -7.53 10.20 -3.57
C LYS A 211 -8.03 11.26 -4.53
N ARG A 212 -9.16 11.90 -4.20
CA ARG A 212 -9.73 13.04 -4.94
C ARG A 212 -9.93 12.75 -6.43
N ILE A 213 -10.53 11.59 -6.72
CA ILE A 213 -10.75 11.11 -8.10
C ILE A 213 -11.56 12.11 -8.93
N MET A 214 -12.50 12.80 -8.29
CA MET A 214 -13.33 13.79 -8.97
C MET A 214 -12.50 14.99 -9.42
N ASP A 215 -11.51 15.41 -8.63
CA ASP A 215 -10.63 16.51 -9.01
C ASP A 215 -9.68 16.12 -10.14
N VAL A 216 -9.23 14.85 -10.20
CA VAL A 216 -8.47 14.35 -11.35
C VAL A 216 -9.23 14.57 -12.65
N LEU A 217 -10.54 14.28 -12.67
CA LEU A 217 -11.39 14.49 -13.83
C LEU A 217 -11.61 15.98 -14.17
N ASP A 218 -11.78 16.84 -13.18
CA ASP A 218 -11.94 18.29 -13.37
C ASP A 218 -10.64 18.92 -13.93
N ILE A 219 -9.50 18.55 -13.36
CA ILE A 219 -8.18 18.98 -13.84
C ILE A 219 -8.00 18.52 -15.28
N PHE A 220 -8.23 17.24 -15.56
CA PHE A 220 -8.13 16.72 -16.93
C PHE A 220 -9.08 17.42 -17.90
N ASN A 221 -10.33 17.68 -17.49
CA ASN A 221 -11.30 18.40 -18.33
C ASN A 221 -10.82 19.81 -18.68
N THR A 222 -10.03 20.43 -17.85
CA THR A 222 -9.41 21.73 -18.14
C THR A 222 -8.27 21.59 -19.14
N ILE A 223 -7.33 20.67 -18.87
CA ILE A 223 -6.14 20.45 -19.70
C ILE A 223 -6.52 20.05 -21.14
N GLN A 224 -7.46 19.12 -21.31
CA GLN A 224 -7.82 18.56 -22.61
C GLN A 224 -8.48 19.57 -23.57
N LYS A 225 -8.86 20.76 -23.09
CA LYS A 225 -9.36 21.86 -23.92
C LYS A 225 -8.24 22.60 -24.64
N GLU A 226 -7.05 22.60 -24.07
CA GLU A 226 -5.88 23.31 -24.58
C GLU A 226 -4.84 22.37 -25.20
N ILE A 227 -4.68 21.18 -24.61
CA ILE A 227 -3.68 20.19 -25.01
C ILE A 227 -4.40 18.90 -25.39
N PRO A 228 -4.32 18.42 -26.64
CA PRO A 228 -4.84 17.13 -27.02
C PRO A 228 -4.30 16.04 -26.07
N SER A 229 -5.20 15.39 -25.32
CA SER A 229 -4.76 14.47 -24.27
C SER A 229 -5.78 13.40 -23.97
N LYS A 230 -5.30 12.32 -23.34
CA LYS A 230 -6.10 11.24 -22.77
C LYS A 230 -5.74 11.05 -21.30
N LEU A 231 -6.70 10.60 -20.51
CA LEU A 231 -6.53 10.28 -19.11
C LEU A 231 -6.64 8.77 -18.90
N LEU A 232 -5.63 8.19 -18.27
CA LEU A 232 -5.65 6.80 -17.81
C LEU A 232 -5.91 6.78 -16.29
N MET A 233 -7.02 6.15 -15.92
CA MET A 233 -7.44 5.94 -14.54
C MET A 233 -7.21 4.48 -14.20
N VAL A 234 -6.17 4.19 -13.41
CA VAL A 234 -5.76 2.83 -13.05
C VAL A 234 -6.11 2.53 -11.61
N GLY A 235 -6.83 1.45 -11.40
CA GLY A 235 -7.30 1.00 -10.10
C GLY A 235 -8.80 0.85 -10.01
N GLU A 236 -9.26 0.42 -8.84
CA GLU A 236 -10.66 0.18 -8.50
C GLU A 236 -10.97 0.75 -7.11
N GLY A 237 -12.25 1.03 -6.86
CA GLY A 237 -12.67 1.51 -5.56
C GLY A 237 -14.08 2.06 -5.54
N PRO A 238 -14.55 2.52 -4.38
CA PRO A 238 -15.95 2.94 -4.19
C PRO A 238 -16.38 4.08 -5.10
N GLU A 239 -15.47 4.96 -5.52
CA GLU A 239 -15.79 6.11 -6.38
C GLU A 239 -15.76 5.80 -7.89
N ARG A 240 -15.48 4.54 -8.31
CA ARG A 240 -15.37 4.18 -9.71
C ARG A 240 -16.61 4.56 -10.55
N LEU A 241 -17.79 4.14 -10.10
CA LEU A 241 -19.03 4.39 -10.85
C LEU A 241 -19.36 5.88 -10.92
N GLU A 242 -19.10 6.63 -9.86
CA GLU A 242 -19.32 8.07 -9.83
C GLU A 242 -18.35 8.80 -10.77
N ALA A 243 -17.09 8.37 -10.82
CA ALA A 243 -16.07 8.90 -11.73
C ALA A 243 -16.45 8.68 -13.21
N GLU A 244 -16.95 7.49 -13.56
CA GLU A 244 -17.43 7.20 -14.92
C GLU A 244 -18.64 8.06 -15.30
N LYS A 245 -19.58 8.27 -14.36
CA LYS A 245 -20.71 9.18 -14.55
C LYS A 245 -20.23 10.61 -14.77
N LYS A 246 -19.33 11.11 -13.92
CA LYS A 246 -18.76 12.46 -14.04
C LYS A 246 -18.04 12.65 -15.37
N ALA A 247 -17.25 11.70 -15.82
CA ALA A 247 -16.58 11.75 -17.11
C ALA A 247 -17.58 11.87 -18.29
N LYS A 248 -18.76 11.22 -18.17
CA LYS A 248 -19.85 11.34 -19.14
C LYS A 248 -20.50 12.73 -19.08
N ASP A 249 -20.80 13.22 -17.89
CA ASP A 249 -21.47 14.50 -17.66
C ASP A 249 -20.60 15.70 -18.13
N LEU A 250 -19.26 15.56 -17.99
CA LEU A 250 -18.28 16.51 -18.51
C LEU A 250 -18.05 16.39 -20.03
N GLY A 251 -18.61 15.37 -20.70
CA GLY A 251 -18.41 15.14 -22.14
C GLY A 251 -17.03 14.59 -22.53
N ILE A 252 -16.25 14.11 -21.55
CA ILE A 252 -14.86 13.63 -21.76
C ILE A 252 -14.74 12.10 -21.77
N LYS A 253 -15.87 11.36 -21.70
CA LYS A 253 -15.88 9.89 -21.61
C LYS A 253 -14.95 9.20 -22.62
N ASN A 254 -14.91 9.68 -23.86
CA ASN A 254 -14.12 9.09 -24.94
C ASN A 254 -12.60 9.36 -24.81
N LYS A 255 -12.20 10.24 -23.88
CA LYS A 255 -10.81 10.61 -23.61
C LYS A 255 -10.30 10.04 -22.28
N VAL A 256 -11.18 9.41 -21.49
CA VAL A 256 -10.85 8.78 -20.20
C VAL A 256 -10.94 7.27 -20.32
N ILE A 257 -9.85 6.60 -20.01
CA ILE A 257 -9.74 5.14 -20.03
C ILE A 257 -9.63 4.65 -18.60
N PHE A 258 -10.60 3.88 -18.15
CA PHE A 258 -10.59 3.24 -16.84
C PHE A 258 -10.06 1.81 -16.96
N PHE A 259 -8.85 1.60 -16.49
CA PHE A 259 -8.11 0.35 -16.68
C PHE A 259 -8.47 -0.77 -15.70
N GLY A 260 -9.06 -0.42 -14.54
CA GLY A 260 -9.18 -1.37 -13.43
C GLY A 260 -7.84 -1.62 -12.72
N ASN A 261 -7.79 -2.67 -11.88
CA ASN A 261 -6.56 -3.07 -11.21
C ASN A 261 -5.58 -3.72 -12.19
N SER A 262 -4.29 -3.41 -12.06
CA SER A 262 -3.23 -3.99 -12.87
C SER A 262 -2.01 -4.34 -12.02
N ASN A 263 -1.36 -5.44 -12.37
CA ASN A 263 -0.03 -5.81 -11.86
C ASN A 263 1.10 -5.28 -12.76
N GLU A 264 0.75 -4.75 -13.94
CA GLU A 264 1.70 -4.32 -14.97
C GLU A 264 1.81 -2.79 -15.01
N ILE A 265 2.01 -2.19 -13.84
CA ILE A 265 2.08 -0.72 -13.69
C ILE A 265 3.19 -0.11 -14.55
N ASP A 266 4.33 -0.78 -14.65
CA ASP A 266 5.46 -0.30 -15.47
C ASP A 266 5.10 -0.22 -16.96
N LYS A 267 4.30 -1.18 -17.47
CA LYS A 267 3.83 -1.15 -18.86
C LYS A 267 2.83 -0.02 -19.11
N ILE A 268 2.09 0.40 -18.10
CA ILE A 268 1.18 1.54 -18.19
C ILE A 268 1.95 2.85 -18.08
N LEU A 269 2.89 2.93 -17.16
CA LEU A 269 3.68 4.14 -16.96
C LEU A 269 4.65 4.41 -18.10
N CYS A 270 5.11 3.39 -18.83
CA CYS A 270 6.04 3.57 -19.94
C CYS A 270 5.50 4.50 -21.05
N PHE A 271 4.18 4.58 -21.25
CA PHE A 271 3.58 5.46 -22.26
C PHE A 271 2.95 6.73 -21.67
N SER A 272 3.09 6.96 -20.37
CA SER A 272 2.57 8.14 -19.70
C SER A 272 3.50 9.35 -19.86
N ASP A 273 2.93 10.52 -20.10
CA ASP A 273 3.68 11.79 -20.20
C ASP A 273 3.68 12.54 -18.87
N LEU A 274 2.65 12.31 -18.02
CA LEU A 274 2.47 12.98 -16.73
C LEU A 274 1.72 12.06 -15.77
N PHE A 275 2.14 12.06 -14.52
CA PHE A 275 1.43 11.42 -13.43
C PHE A 275 0.77 12.46 -12.52
N LEU A 276 -0.53 12.30 -12.24
CA LEU A 276 -1.30 13.25 -11.43
C LEU A 276 -1.76 12.58 -10.14
N LEU A 277 -1.41 13.17 -8.97
CA LEU A 277 -1.72 12.65 -7.65
C LEU A 277 -2.24 13.76 -6.70
N PRO A 278 -3.50 14.21 -6.84
CA PRO A 278 -4.05 15.28 -6.00
C PRO A 278 -4.63 14.75 -4.67
N SER A 279 -4.01 13.74 -4.07
CA SER A 279 -4.51 13.13 -2.83
C SER A 279 -4.66 14.15 -1.71
N GLU A 280 -5.76 14.09 -0.96
CA GLU A 280 -5.97 14.88 0.26
C GLU A 280 -5.04 14.42 1.39
N ARG A 281 -4.79 13.12 1.46
CA ARG A 281 -3.87 12.49 2.42
C ARG A 281 -3.11 11.35 1.76
N GLU A 282 -1.82 11.32 2.03
CA GLU A 282 -0.92 10.28 1.53
C GLU A 282 0.17 10.00 2.55
N SER A 283 0.36 8.75 2.93
CA SER A 283 1.37 8.39 3.93
C SER A 283 2.79 8.37 3.37
N PHE A 284 2.92 8.13 2.05
CA PHE A 284 4.23 8.06 1.39
C PHE A 284 4.17 8.51 -0.07
N GLY A 285 3.21 7.99 -0.85
CA GLY A 285 3.12 8.25 -2.29
C GLY A 285 3.82 7.20 -3.16
N LEU A 286 3.64 5.91 -2.85
CA LEU A 286 4.26 4.83 -3.60
C LEU A 286 3.99 4.91 -5.11
N ALA A 287 2.76 5.28 -5.52
CA ALA A 287 2.40 5.45 -6.93
C ALA A 287 3.19 6.60 -7.61
N ALA A 288 3.52 7.66 -6.87
CA ALA A 288 4.40 8.72 -7.38
C ALA A 288 5.83 8.20 -7.58
N LEU A 289 6.34 7.39 -6.63
CA LEU A 289 7.65 6.76 -6.76
C LEU A 289 7.68 5.78 -7.96
N GLU A 290 6.62 5.00 -8.16
CA GLU A 290 6.46 4.13 -9.36
C GLU A 290 6.48 4.94 -10.66
N ALA A 291 5.83 6.09 -10.70
CA ALA A 291 5.87 6.99 -11.86
C ALA A 291 7.29 7.53 -12.11
N MET A 292 7.97 8.02 -11.08
CA MET A 292 9.31 8.58 -11.19
C MET A 292 10.34 7.58 -11.68
N ILE A 293 10.28 6.32 -11.22
CA ILE A 293 11.21 5.28 -11.65
C ILE A 293 11.01 4.94 -13.12
N ASN A 294 9.79 5.12 -13.63
CA ASN A 294 9.45 5.01 -15.05
C ASN A 294 9.70 6.32 -15.82
N ARG A 295 10.39 7.30 -15.21
CA ARG A 295 10.74 8.62 -15.80
C ARG A 295 9.53 9.48 -16.16
N VAL A 296 8.40 9.26 -15.50
CA VAL A 296 7.18 10.06 -15.65
C VAL A 296 7.19 11.18 -14.61
N PRO A 297 7.18 12.45 -15.03
CA PRO A 297 7.11 13.59 -14.11
C PRO A 297 5.79 13.56 -13.33
N VAL A 298 5.87 13.99 -12.06
CA VAL A 298 4.75 13.92 -11.13
C VAL A 298 4.26 15.32 -10.78
N ILE A 299 2.94 15.53 -10.86
CA ILE A 299 2.28 16.66 -10.20
C ILE A 299 1.42 16.09 -9.07
N SER A 300 1.66 16.53 -7.85
CA SER A 300 0.96 16.03 -6.67
C SER A 300 0.61 17.15 -5.69
N SER A 301 -0.33 16.86 -4.78
CA SER A 301 -0.58 17.72 -3.63
C SER A 301 0.63 17.77 -2.69
N ASN A 302 0.79 18.89 -1.96
CA ASN A 302 1.80 19.09 -0.93
C ASN A 302 1.26 18.59 0.43
N THR A 303 1.12 17.26 0.60
CA THR A 303 0.48 16.70 1.80
C THR A 303 1.13 15.39 2.27
N GLY A 304 1.12 15.19 3.58
CA GLY A 304 1.61 13.95 4.20
C GLY A 304 3.05 13.63 3.82
N GLY A 305 3.31 12.36 3.47
CA GLY A 305 4.63 11.88 3.04
C GLY A 305 4.97 12.17 1.58
N ILE A 306 4.09 12.80 0.79
CA ILE A 306 4.37 13.10 -0.63
C ILE A 306 5.61 13.99 -0.80
N PRO A 307 5.82 15.09 -0.02
CA PRO A 307 6.99 15.94 -0.16
C PRO A 307 8.33 15.25 0.16
N GLU A 308 8.29 14.11 0.84
CA GLU A 308 9.49 13.31 1.11
C GLU A 308 9.90 12.49 -0.14
N VAL A 309 8.99 12.28 -1.08
CA VAL A 309 9.19 11.52 -2.33
C VAL A 309 9.26 12.45 -3.53
N ASN A 310 8.29 13.36 -3.68
CA ASN A 310 8.21 14.30 -4.80
C ASN A 310 8.84 15.64 -4.41
N ILE A 311 10.09 15.86 -4.83
CA ILE A 311 10.84 17.10 -4.55
C ILE A 311 10.43 18.16 -5.55
N ASN A 312 9.81 19.25 -5.07
CA ASN A 312 9.29 20.33 -5.91
C ASN A 312 10.37 20.95 -6.81
N GLY A 313 10.13 20.99 -8.11
CA GLY A 313 11.05 21.51 -9.13
C GLY A 313 12.23 20.57 -9.45
N VAL A 314 12.33 19.39 -8.85
CA VAL A 314 13.38 18.38 -9.09
C VAL A 314 12.82 17.11 -9.71
N SER A 315 11.95 16.40 -8.98
CA SER A 315 11.33 15.16 -9.46
C SER A 315 9.91 15.37 -9.99
N GLY A 316 9.33 16.54 -9.76
CA GLY A 316 7.99 16.93 -10.17
C GLY A 316 7.61 18.28 -9.59
N PHE A 317 6.31 18.52 -9.47
CA PHE A 317 5.77 19.73 -8.86
C PHE A 317 4.79 19.39 -7.74
N LEU A 318 4.84 20.19 -6.66
CA LEU A 318 3.89 20.16 -5.57
C LEU A 318 2.88 21.31 -5.74
N SER A 319 1.60 21.03 -5.51
CA SER A 319 0.50 22.00 -5.48
C SER A 319 -0.12 22.06 -4.08
N GLU A 320 -0.43 23.25 -3.63
CA GLU A 320 -1.14 23.47 -2.38
C GLU A 320 -2.62 23.03 -2.48
#